data_3500757fcb04befeff562321efd72d18
#
_entry.id   3500757fcb04befeff562321efd72d18
#
_cell.length_a   1.000
_cell.length_b   1.000
_cell.length_c   1.000
_cell.angle_alpha   90.00
_cell.angle_beta   90.00
_cell.angle_gamma   90.00
#
_symmetry.space_group_name_H-M   'P 1'
#
loop_
_entity.id
_entity.type
_entity.pdbx_description
1 polymer ?
#
loop_
_entity_poly.entity_id
_entity_poly.type
_entity_poly.pdbx_seq_one_letter_code
_entity_poly.pdbx_strand_id
1 'polypeptide(L)'
;MSERESMPCDVVIVGGGPAGLAAAIRLKQINAELEVVLLEKGSEIGAHILSGAVVDPKALDELLPEWREQGCPMAQTPVTDNWHWVLSETGKSDLPHLMMPPLMYNEGNYTGSLGNLCRWLAEQAEALGVMVFPGFPAAEVLFGENGAVVGVATQDMGVAADGSHKPDYQPGMDIRARYTFFAEGARGNLTKQMKAKFDLEADCQPQVYGLGIKELWDIDPENHVPGRVIHTQGWPLSESDTWGGGFIYHQAAGQVAIGFVTALDYKNPYVSPYQEFQRFKHHPAVAAILKGGKRVAYGARAINEGGWQSVPKLAFPGGALIGCAAGFVNVPRIKGSHTAMKSGMLAAEAAAAAIAGGREHSALDDYDANLRSSWIGAELKLVQNAQPAVAKYGGDLGTVLAGIDMWMRTLKIGLPISMKHK
;
A
#
# COMPACT_ATOMS: atom_id res chain seq x y z
N MET A 1 10.46 -0.37 -37.62
CA MET A 1 10.19 -0.84 -36.24
C MET A 1 9.73 -2.29 -36.40
N SER A 2 10.40 -3.27 -35.79
CA SER A 2 9.88 -4.64 -35.76
C SER A 2 8.53 -4.59 -35.04
N GLU A 3 7.51 -5.21 -35.62
CA GLU A 3 6.21 -5.36 -34.95
C GLU A 3 6.47 -6.13 -33.64
N ARG A 4 6.01 -5.57 -32.47
CA ARG A 4 6.05 -6.27 -31.19
C ARG A 4 5.11 -7.46 -31.26
N GLU A 5 5.51 -8.56 -30.69
CA GLU A 5 4.60 -9.69 -30.46
C GLU A 5 3.43 -9.24 -29.57
N SER A 6 2.24 -9.77 -29.85
CA SER A 6 1.02 -9.41 -29.11
C SER A 6 0.44 -10.65 -28.44
N MET A 7 0.10 -10.50 -27.16
CA MET A 7 -0.56 -11.50 -26.34
C MET A 7 -1.95 -10.97 -25.90
N PRO A 8 -3.05 -11.60 -26.32
CA PRO A 8 -4.38 -11.23 -25.84
C PRO A 8 -4.64 -11.83 -24.44
N CYS A 9 -5.47 -11.15 -23.63
CA CYS A 9 -6.01 -11.67 -22.38
C CYS A 9 -7.31 -10.93 -22.03
N ASP A 10 -8.01 -11.40 -20.99
CA ASP A 10 -9.19 -10.69 -20.49
C ASP A 10 -8.83 -9.51 -19.60
N VAL A 11 -7.91 -9.73 -18.66
CA VAL A 11 -7.45 -8.69 -17.74
C VAL A 11 -5.94 -8.72 -17.58
N VAL A 12 -5.29 -7.56 -17.80
CA VAL A 12 -3.90 -7.37 -17.44
C VAL A 12 -3.78 -6.51 -16.18
N ILE A 13 -2.94 -6.94 -15.25
CA ILE A 13 -2.71 -6.28 -13.96
C ILE A 13 -1.25 -5.83 -13.90
N VAL A 14 -1.02 -4.53 -13.68
CA VAL A 14 0.31 -3.94 -13.59
C VAL A 14 0.70 -3.76 -12.13
N GLY A 15 1.53 -4.65 -11.61
CA GLY A 15 2.07 -4.66 -10.26
C GLY A 15 1.65 -5.86 -9.41
N GLY A 16 2.63 -6.65 -8.97
CA GLY A 16 2.51 -7.85 -8.14
C GLY A 16 2.47 -7.57 -6.63
N GLY A 17 1.89 -6.42 -6.23
CA GLY A 17 1.61 -6.10 -4.82
C GLY A 17 0.29 -6.69 -4.32
N PRO A 18 -0.08 -6.42 -3.03
CA PRO A 18 -1.30 -6.99 -2.43
C PRO A 18 -2.58 -6.73 -3.22
N ALA A 19 -2.71 -5.54 -3.84
CA ALA A 19 -3.88 -5.17 -4.62
C ALA A 19 -3.99 -5.98 -5.92
N GLY A 20 -2.88 -6.07 -6.67
CA GLY A 20 -2.86 -6.79 -7.94
C GLY A 20 -3.07 -8.29 -7.76
N LEU A 21 -2.40 -8.89 -6.77
CA LEU A 21 -2.55 -10.31 -6.46
C LEU A 21 -3.96 -10.66 -5.98
N ALA A 22 -4.55 -9.81 -5.12
CA ALA A 22 -5.93 -10.01 -4.67
C ALA A 22 -6.94 -9.88 -5.84
N ALA A 23 -6.71 -8.94 -6.77
CA ALA A 23 -7.53 -8.82 -7.97
C ALA A 23 -7.42 -10.07 -8.87
N ALA A 24 -6.19 -10.56 -9.09
CA ALA A 24 -5.93 -11.74 -9.91
C ALA A 24 -6.61 -12.99 -9.35
N ILE A 25 -6.45 -13.25 -8.04
CA ILE A 25 -7.11 -14.37 -7.35
C ILE A 25 -8.64 -14.23 -7.47
N ARG A 26 -9.17 -13.04 -7.19
CA ARG A 26 -10.63 -12.80 -7.21
C ARG A 26 -11.24 -13.00 -8.59
N LEU A 27 -10.58 -12.56 -9.66
CA LEU A 27 -11.01 -12.81 -11.04
C LEU A 27 -11.16 -14.31 -11.32
N LYS A 28 -10.15 -15.10 -10.97
CA LYS A 28 -10.16 -16.54 -11.18
C LYS A 28 -11.16 -17.28 -10.28
N GLN A 29 -11.45 -16.78 -9.08
CA GLN A 29 -12.51 -17.29 -8.21
C GLN A 29 -13.91 -17.07 -8.81
N ILE A 30 -14.12 -15.91 -9.49
CA ILE A 30 -15.41 -15.60 -10.12
C ILE A 30 -15.61 -16.42 -11.38
N ASN A 31 -14.58 -16.50 -12.21
CA ASN A 31 -14.61 -17.26 -13.45
C ASN A 31 -13.21 -17.82 -13.76
N ALA A 32 -13.06 -19.14 -13.66
CA ALA A 32 -11.80 -19.84 -13.88
C ALA A 32 -11.32 -19.76 -15.35
N GLU A 33 -12.21 -19.48 -16.31
CA GLU A 33 -11.89 -19.39 -17.74
C GLU A 33 -11.28 -18.03 -18.13
N LEU A 34 -11.34 -17.01 -17.26
CA LEU A 34 -10.74 -15.72 -17.56
C LEU A 34 -9.22 -15.84 -17.74
N GLU A 35 -8.70 -15.30 -18.81
CA GLU A 35 -7.26 -15.15 -19.04
C GLU A 35 -6.75 -13.92 -18.31
N VAL A 36 -6.01 -14.14 -17.22
CA VAL A 36 -5.49 -13.08 -16.34
C VAL A 36 -3.97 -13.07 -16.39
N VAL A 37 -3.40 -11.92 -16.77
CA VAL A 37 -1.96 -11.65 -16.81
C VAL A 37 -1.60 -10.67 -15.72
N LEU A 38 -0.57 -10.98 -14.93
CA LEU A 38 -0.02 -10.08 -13.91
C LEU A 38 1.44 -9.80 -14.22
N LEU A 39 1.78 -8.53 -14.42
CA LEU A 39 3.15 -8.06 -14.68
C LEU A 39 3.76 -7.47 -13.41
N GLU A 40 4.98 -7.87 -13.08
CA GLU A 40 5.77 -7.28 -11.98
C GLU A 40 7.16 -6.89 -12.50
N LYS A 41 7.59 -5.67 -12.19
CA LYS A 41 8.90 -5.16 -12.60
C LYS A 41 10.07 -5.77 -11.83
N GLY A 42 9.82 -6.23 -10.62
CA GLY A 42 10.82 -6.92 -9.79
C GLY A 42 11.16 -8.27 -10.38
N SER A 43 12.40 -8.71 -10.18
CA SER A 43 12.88 -10.03 -10.65
C SER A 43 12.10 -11.20 -10.06
N GLU A 44 11.42 -10.98 -8.96
CA GLU A 44 10.48 -11.90 -8.30
C GLU A 44 9.37 -11.11 -7.61
N ILE A 45 8.24 -11.74 -7.34
CA ILE A 45 7.16 -11.13 -6.54
C ILE A 45 7.69 -10.82 -5.13
N GLY A 46 7.43 -9.60 -4.66
CA GLY A 46 7.88 -9.14 -3.34
C GLY A 46 9.31 -8.58 -3.27
N ALA A 47 10.12 -8.68 -4.33
CA ALA A 47 11.51 -8.18 -4.34
C ALA A 47 11.62 -6.69 -3.98
N HIS A 48 10.66 -5.89 -4.40
CA HIS A 48 10.62 -4.45 -4.10
C HIS A 48 9.78 -4.11 -2.87
N ILE A 49 9.33 -5.10 -2.10
CA ILE A 49 8.54 -4.91 -0.88
C ILE A 49 9.42 -5.23 0.32
N LEU A 50 10.05 -4.20 0.91
CA LEU A 50 10.78 -4.41 2.14
C LEU A 50 9.83 -4.83 3.25
N SER A 51 10.23 -5.87 3.96
CA SER A 51 9.49 -6.54 5.01
C SER A 51 9.13 -5.65 6.20
N GLY A 52 8.16 -6.08 6.96
CA GLY A 52 7.67 -5.50 8.19
C GLY A 52 6.34 -4.77 8.00
N ALA A 53 5.27 -5.47 8.32
CA ALA A 53 3.92 -4.92 8.33
C ALA A 53 3.15 -5.44 9.52
N VAL A 54 2.16 -4.66 9.97
CA VAL A 54 1.01 -5.15 10.72
C VAL A 54 -0.15 -5.23 9.75
N VAL A 55 -0.64 -6.43 9.51
CA VAL A 55 -1.72 -6.70 8.56
C VAL A 55 -3.02 -6.94 9.31
N ASP A 56 -4.05 -6.16 8.95
CA ASP A 56 -5.44 -6.43 9.31
C ASP A 56 -5.92 -7.59 8.42
N PRO A 57 -6.37 -8.71 8.96
CA PRO A 57 -6.68 -9.91 8.18
C PRO A 57 -7.99 -9.82 7.39
N LYS A 58 -8.78 -8.78 7.60
CA LYS A 58 -10.14 -8.66 7.05
C LYS A 58 -10.24 -8.96 5.56
N ALA A 59 -9.30 -8.45 4.76
CA ALA A 59 -9.29 -8.72 3.33
C ALA A 59 -8.82 -10.14 2.98
N LEU A 60 -7.90 -10.71 3.77
CA LEU A 60 -7.51 -12.12 3.64
C LEU A 60 -8.66 -13.06 3.99
N ASP A 61 -9.38 -12.77 5.08
CA ASP A 61 -10.56 -13.54 5.52
C ASP A 61 -11.66 -13.55 4.45
N GLU A 62 -11.83 -12.45 3.70
CA GLU A 62 -12.79 -12.37 2.60
C GLU A 62 -12.30 -13.06 1.30
N LEU A 63 -11.00 -12.99 1.02
CA LEU A 63 -10.42 -13.50 -0.24
C LEU A 63 -10.14 -15.01 -0.17
N LEU A 64 -9.50 -15.44 0.92
CA LEU A 64 -9.01 -16.80 1.16
C LEU A 64 -9.32 -17.18 2.61
N PRO A 65 -10.56 -17.55 2.95
CA PRO A 65 -11.00 -17.75 4.35
C PRO A 65 -10.11 -18.72 5.16
N GLU A 66 -9.52 -19.71 4.48
CA GLU A 66 -8.66 -20.74 5.10
C GLU A 66 -7.16 -20.39 5.07
N TRP A 67 -6.80 -19.11 4.85
CA TRP A 67 -5.40 -18.71 4.70
C TRP A 67 -4.51 -19.09 5.88
N ARG A 68 -5.07 -19.22 7.09
CA ARG A 68 -4.32 -19.59 8.29
C ARG A 68 -3.84 -21.03 8.26
N GLU A 69 -4.69 -21.92 7.73
CA GLU A 69 -4.46 -23.35 7.59
C GLU A 69 -3.66 -23.69 6.34
N GLN A 70 -3.70 -22.81 5.32
CA GLN A 70 -3.03 -22.99 4.03
C GLN A 70 -1.55 -22.55 4.05
N GLY A 71 -0.95 -22.36 5.22
CA GLY A 71 0.46 -22.07 5.35
C GLY A 71 0.84 -20.62 5.00
N CYS A 72 -0.09 -19.68 5.05
CA CYS A 72 0.21 -18.27 4.85
C CYS A 72 1.24 -17.80 5.89
N PRO A 73 2.37 -17.20 5.46
CA PRO A 73 3.44 -16.79 6.38
C PRO A 73 3.00 -15.74 7.41
N MET A 74 1.92 -15.03 7.13
CA MET A 74 1.36 -14.03 8.03
C MET A 74 0.71 -14.66 9.28
N ALA A 75 0.22 -15.91 9.20
CA ALA A 75 -0.44 -16.60 10.30
C ALA A 75 0.49 -16.89 11.50
N GLN A 76 1.82 -16.83 11.30
CA GLN A 76 2.79 -17.24 12.31
C GLN A 76 2.88 -16.31 13.53
N THR A 77 2.54 -15.03 13.37
CA THR A 77 2.80 -14.05 14.42
C THR A 77 1.59 -13.14 14.63
N PRO A 78 0.57 -13.60 15.36
CA PRO A 78 -0.53 -12.73 15.80
C PRO A 78 0.01 -11.62 16.72
N VAL A 79 -0.63 -10.46 16.69
CA VAL A 79 -0.30 -9.36 17.61
C VAL A 79 -0.75 -9.75 19.02
N THR A 80 0.20 -9.74 19.96
CA THR A 80 -0.01 -10.09 21.37
C THR A 80 0.17 -8.91 22.30
N ASP A 81 0.87 -7.86 21.84
CA ASP A 81 1.28 -6.74 22.67
C ASP A 81 1.33 -5.47 21.81
N ASN A 82 0.62 -4.42 22.23
CA ASN A 82 0.45 -3.20 21.42
C ASN A 82 0.74 -1.95 22.25
N TRP A 83 1.76 -1.19 21.84
CA TRP A 83 2.23 0.00 22.53
C TRP A 83 2.17 1.23 21.63
N HIS A 84 1.84 2.36 22.24
CA HIS A 84 2.00 3.69 21.64
C HIS A 84 2.90 4.54 22.54
N TRP A 85 4.07 4.91 22.02
CA TRP A 85 5.03 5.74 22.75
C TRP A 85 5.00 7.18 22.25
N VAL A 86 4.97 8.11 23.17
CA VAL A 86 5.30 9.51 22.91
C VAL A 86 6.73 9.72 23.36
N LEU A 87 7.61 10.00 22.40
CA LEU A 87 9.05 10.17 22.66
C LEU A 87 9.39 11.64 22.94
N SER A 88 10.20 11.87 23.95
CA SER A 88 11.03 13.07 24.12
C SER A 88 12.46 12.72 23.69
N GLU A 89 13.41 13.64 23.79
CA GLU A 89 14.80 13.39 23.38
C GLU A 89 15.45 12.19 24.09
N THR A 90 15.15 11.98 25.35
CA THR A 90 15.79 10.95 26.19
C THR A 90 14.82 9.99 26.86
N GLY A 91 13.53 10.27 26.83
CA GLY A 91 12.51 9.50 27.54
C GLY A 91 11.33 9.10 26.66
N LYS A 92 10.53 8.19 27.18
CA LYS A 92 9.26 7.78 26.57
C LYS A 92 8.12 7.84 27.58
N SER A 93 6.93 8.14 27.10
CA SER A 93 5.68 7.97 27.83
C SER A 93 4.78 7.01 27.08
N ASP A 94 4.13 6.11 27.78
CA ASP A 94 3.16 5.20 27.16
C ASP A 94 1.80 5.89 27.08
N LEU A 95 1.23 5.96 25.88
CA LEU A 95 -0.13 6.45 25.70
C LEU A 95 -1.10 5.34 26.13
N PRO A 96 -1.97 5.57 27.13
CA PRO A 96 -2.90 4.54 27.57
C PRO A 96 -3.83 4.08 26.46
N HIS A 97 -3.96 2.76 26.28
CA HIS A 97 -4.77 2.15 25.23
C HIS A 97 -6.22 2.67 25.21
N LEU A 98 -6.82 2.89 26.40
CA LEU A 98 -8.18 3.43 26.54
C LEU A 98 -8.35 4.84 25.97
N MET A 99 -7.28 5.63 25.84
CA MET A 99 -7.34 6.96 25.25
C MET A 99 -7.39 6.93 23.72
N MET A 100 -7.02 5.80 23.12
CA MET A 100 -6.96 5.66 21.67
C MET A 100 -8.31 5.19 21.11
N PRO A 101 -8.75 5.71 19.94
CA PRO A 101 -9.92 5.17 19.26
C PRO A 101 -9.77 3.68 18.96
N PRO A 102 -10.84 2.86 19.09
CA PRO A 102 -10.76 1.40 18.88
C PRO A 102 -10.17 0.99 17.55
N LEU A 103 -10.36 1.78 16.49
CA LEU A 103 -9.76 1.50 15.18
C LEU A 103 -8.22 1.48 15.19
N MET A 104 -7.59 2.10 16.18
CA MET A 104 -6.13 2.12 16.35
C MET A 104 -5.58 0.84 16.99
N TYR A 105 -6.45 -0.01 17.51
CA TYR A 105 -6.06 -1.25 18.17
C TYR A 105 -5.52 -2.26 17.14
N ASN A 106 -4.55 -3.06 17.62
CA ASN A 106 -3.91 -4.06 16.77
C ASN A 106 -4.24 -5.51 17.17
N GLU A 107 -5.08 -5.72 18.15
CA GLU A 107 -5.59 -7.03 18.52
C GLU A 107 -6.32 -7.66 17.33
N GLY A 108 -6.05 -8.93 17.07
CA GLY A 108 -6.56 -9.66 15.93
C GLY A 108 -5.80 -9.41 14.61
N ASN A 109 -4.83 -8.51 14.60
CA ASN A 109 -3.91 -8.33 13.48
C ASN A 109 -2.69 -9.25 13.59
N TYR A 110 -1.86 -9.26 12.55
CA TYR A 110 -0.67 -10.11 12.47
C TYR A 110 0.55 -9.28 12.07
N THR A 111 1.70 -9.58 12.67
CA THR A 111 2.99 -9.00 12.23
C THR A 111 3.70 -9.96 11.29
N GLY A 112 4.35 -9.45 10.25
CA GLY A 112 5.09 -10.30 9.35
C GLY A 112 5.67 -9.59 8.13
N SER A 113 6.24 -10.38 7.24
CA SER A 113 6.79 -9.91 5.98
C SER A 113 5.70 -9.72 4.93
N LEU A 114 5.45 -8.48 4.51
CA LEU A 114 4.55 -8.21 3.40
C LEU A 114 5.08 -8.79 2.07
N GLY A 115 6.41 -8.86 1.90
CA GLY A 115 7.03 -9.51 0.74
C GLY A 115 6.72 -11.01 0.69
N ASN A 116 6.83 -11.70 1.83
CA ASN A 116 6.48 -13.12 1.92
C ASN A 116 4.98 -13.35 1.71
N LEU A 117 4.13 -12.47 2.24
CA LEU A 117 2.70 -12.52 1.95
C LEU A 117 2.41 -12.42 0.46
N CYS A 118 3.07 -11.49 -0.24
CA CYS A 118 2.89 -11.35 -1.69
C CYS A 118 3.39 -12.57 -2.47
N ARG A 119 4.52 -13.20 -2.07
CA ARG A 119 4.98 -14.44 -2.70
C ARG A 119 3.94 -15.55 -2.53
N TRP A 120 3.45 -15.74 -1.32
CA TRP A 120 2.42 -16.73 -1.05
C TRP A 120 1.12 -16.45 -1.82
N LEU A 121 0.67 -15.19 -1.92
CA LEU A 121 -0.48 -14.82 -2.74
C LEU A 121 -0.25 -15.09 -4.23
N ALA A 122 0.99 -14.92 -4.72
CA ALA A 122 1.32 -15.25 -6.11
C ALA A 122 1.22 -16.76 -6.36
N GLU A 123 1.70 -17.59 -5.44
CA GLU A 123 1.54 -19.05 -5.50
C GLU A 123 0.05 -19.44 -5.56
N GLN A 124 -0.80 -18.78 -4.76
CA GLN A 124 -2.25 -19.00 -4.81
C GLN A 124 -2.85 -18.56 -6.16
N ALA A 125 -2.40 -17.43 -6.71
CA ALA A 125 -2.85 -16.93 -8.00
C ALA A 125 -2.44 -17.87 -9.15
N GLU A 126 -1.20 -18.33 -9.17
CA GLU A 126 -0.68 -19.29 -10.15
C GLU A 126 -1.40 -20.64 -10.07
N ALA A 127 -1.69 -21.12 -8.86
CA ALA A 127 -2.47 -22.36 -8.65
C ALA A 127 -3.89 -22.26 -9.23
N LEU A 128 -4.44 -21.05 -9.33
CA LEU A 128 -5.72 -20.78 -9.98
C LEU A 128 -5.60 -20.55 -11.50
N GLY A 129 -4.38 -20.56 -12.05
CA GLY A 129 -4.12 -20.37 -13.48
C GLY A 129 -3.94 -18.91 -13.90
N VAL A 130 -3.50 -18.03 -12.98
CA VAL A 130 -3.04 -16.67 -13.34
C VAL A 130 -1.65 -16.77 -13.95
N MET A 131 -1.43 -16.08 -15.06
CA MET A 131 -0.11 -15.94 -15.67
C MET A 131 0.66 -14.81 -14.98
N VAL A 132 1.60 -15.16 -14.10
CA VAL A 132 2.42 -14.20 -13.34
C VAL A 132 3.78 -14.05 -14.02
N PHE A 133 4.12 -12.83 -14.42
CA PHE A 133 5.38 -12.49 -15.10
C PHE A 133 6.23 -11.54 -14.25
N PRO A 134 7.09 -12.06 -13.35
CA PRO A 134 8.10 -11.25 -12.68
C PRO A 134 9.24 -10.91 -13.67
N GLY A 135 9.86 -9.73 -13.49
CA GLY A 135 10.92 -9.24 -14.39
C GLY A 135 10.39 -8.55 -15.65
N PHE A 136 9.07 -8.40 -15.80
CA PHE A 136 8.43 -7.76 -16.96
C PHE A 136 7.77 -6.44 -16.57
N PRO A 137 8.49 -5.31 -16.60
CA PRO A 137 7.91 -4.01 -16.32
C PRO A 137 7.00 -3.57 -17.47
N ALA A 138 5.78 -3.15 -17.15
CA ALA A 138 4.93 -2.41 -18.09
C ALA A 138 5.53 -1.00 -18.30
N ALA A 139 5.79 -0.63 -19.53
CA ALA A 139 6.47 0.60 -19.92
C ALA A 139 5.55 1.61 -20.59
N GLU A 140 4.53 1.15 -21.31
CA GLU A 140 3.66 1.98 -22.11
C GLU A 140 2.20 1.50 -21.99
N VAL A 141 1.25 2.43 -22.05
CA VAL A 141 -0.18 2.12 -22.11
C VAL A 141 -0.64 2.11 -23.54
N LEU A 142 -1.33 1.06 -23.96
CA LEU A 142 -1.91 0.92 -25.27
C LEU A 142 -3.32 1.51 -25.29
N PHE A 143 -3.62 2.32 -26.30
CA PHE A 143 -4.92 2.96 -26.48
C PHE A 143 -5.59 2.50 -27.77
N GLY A 144 -6.89 2.28 -27.71
CA GLY A 144 -7.73 2.07 -28.89
C GLY A 144 -8.06 3.38 -29.61
N GLU A 145 -8.69 3.28 -30.77
CA GLU A 145 -9.08 4.46 -31.62
C GLU A 145 -10.01 5.42 -30.84
N ASN A 146 -10.85 4.90 -29.95
CA ASN A 146 -11.74 5.70 -29.10
C ASN A 146 -11.05 6.30 -27.86
N GLY A 147 -9.74 6.11 -27.71
CA GLY A 147 -8.94 6.58 -26.58
C GLY A 147 -9.07 5.77 -25.29
N ALA A 148 -9.82 4.65 -25.30
CA ALA A 148 -9.87 3.71 -24.18
C ALA A 148 -8.55 2.96 -24.05
N VAL A 149 -8.22 2.54 -22.83
CA VAL A 149 -7.09 1.63 -22.57
C VAL A 149 -7.44 0.25 -23.12
N VAL A 150 -6.53 -0.34 -23.90
CA VAL A 150 -6.67 -1.67 -24.50
C VAL A 150 -5.52 -2.60 -24.14
N GLY A 151 -4.74 -2.24 -23.13
CA GLY A 151 -3.62 -3.03 -22.64
C GLY A 151 -2.39 -2.20 -22.29
N VAL A 152 -1.26 -2.89 -22.17
CA VAL A 152 0.06 -2.31 -21.92
C VAL A 152 1.13 -2.99 -22.75
N ALA A 153 2.20 -2.26 -23.07
CA ALA A 153 3.41 -2.85 -23.63
C ALA A 153 4.46 -3.02 -22.53
N THR A 154 5.17 -4.14 -22.56
CA THR A 154 6.33 -4.37 -21.69
C THR A 154 7.55 -3.63 -22.20
N GLN A 155 8.52 -3.40 -21.33
CA GLN A 155 9.77 -2.73 -21.67
C GLN A 155 10.65 -3.61 -22.57
N ASP A 156 11.31 -2.98 -23.55
CA ASP A 156 12.40 -3.61 -24.28
C ASP A 156 13.54 -3.96 -23.32
N MET A 157 14.09 -5.15 -23.45
CA MET A 157 15.23 -5.63 -22.64
C MET A 157 16.55 -5.50 -23.43
N GLY A 158 17.68 -5.43 -22.72
CA GLY A 158 18.98 -5.35 -23.39
C GLY A 158 19.23 -4.01 -24.12
N VAL A 159 18.63 -2.91 -23.66
CA VAL A 159 18.89 -1.55 -24.17
C VAL A 159 19.98 -0.90 -23.32
N ALA A 160 21.02 -0.34 -23.95
CA ALA A 160 22.08 0.42 -23.28
C ALA A 160 21.61 1.85 -22.92
N ALA A 161 22.36 2.56 -22.08
CA ALA A 161 22.02 3.91 -21.63
C ALA A 161 21.95 4.95 -22.75
N ASP A 162 22.66 4.72 -23.86
CA ASP A 162 22.66 5.55 -25.08
C ASP A 162 21.55 5.17 -26.09
N GLY A 163 20.70 4.18 -25.72
CA GLY A 163 19.62 3.66 -26.55
C GLY A 163 20.04 2.58 -27.58
N SER A 164 21.32 2.19 -27.62
CA SER A 164 21.78 1.11 -28.51
C SER A 164 21.35 -0.26 -27.99
N HIS A 165 21.16 -1.19 -28.91
CA HIS A 165 20.80 -2.58 -28.55
C HIS A 165 22.05 -3.37 -28.19
N LYS A 166 22.00 -4.04 -27.03
CA LYS A 166 23.00 -5.02 -26.61
C LYS A 166 22.79 -6.35 -27.33
N PRO A 167 23.79 -7.28 -27.27
CA PRO A 167 23.64 -8.60 -27.90
C PRO A 167 22.46 -9.44 -27.41
N ASP A 168 21.98 -9.16 -26.21
CA ASP A 168 20.84 -9.80 -25.54
C ASP A 168 19.54 -8.98 -25.66
N TYR A 169 19.46 -8.06 -26.62
CA TYR A 169 18.27 -7.26 -26.89
C TYR A 169 17.06 -8.14 -27.21
N GLN A 170 15.96 -7.87 -26.53
CA GLN A 170 14.66 -8.46 -26.79
C GLN A 170 13.61 -7.33 -26.80
N PRO A 171 12.80 -7.23 -27.86
CA PRO A 171 11.71 -6.25 -27.89
C PRO A 171 10.66 -6.60 -26.82
N GLY A 172 10.02 -5.59 -26.28
CA GLY A 172 8.85 -5.76 -25.43
C GLY A 172 7.68 -6.38 -26.18
N MET A 173 6.67 -6.83 -25.44
CA MET A 173 5.44 -7.41 -25.96
C MET A 173 4.26 -6.48 -25.71
N ASP A 174 3.28 -6.48 -26.60
CA ASP A 174 1.98 -5.86 -26.40
C ASP A 174 1.05 -6.85 -25.67
N ILE A 175 0.68 -6.57 -24.43
CA ILE A 175 -0.36 -7.33 -23.70
C ILE A 175 -1.69 -6.62 -23.92
N ARG A 176 -2.54 -7.17 -24.78
CA ARG A 176 -3.84 -6.60 -25.13
C ARG A 176 -4.92 -7.21 -24.26
N ALA A 177 -5.69 -6.35 -23.58
CA ALA A 177 -6.66 -6.78 -22.59
C ALA A 177 -7.99 -6.03 -22.73
N ARG A 178 -9.08 -6.68 -22.36
CA ARG A 178 -10.39 -6.03 -22.23
C ARG A 178 -10.40 -5.00 -21.11
N TYR A 179 -9.65 -5.27 -20.02
CA TYR A 179 -9.45 -4.32 -18.91
C TYR A 179 -8.01 -4.36 -18.39
N THR A 180 -7.53 -3.19 -17.95
CA THR A 180 -6.18 -3.01 -17.38
C THR A 180 -6.28 -2.46 -15.97
N PHE A 181 -5.68 -3.14 -15.00
CA PHE A 181 -5.62 -2.66 -13.61
C PHE A 181 -4.24 -2.12 -13.28
N PHE A 182 -4.19 -0.88 -12.80
CA PHE A 182 -2.96 -0.21 -12.38
C PHE A 182 -2.78 -0.36 -10.87
N ALA A 183 -1.92 -1.30 -10.46
CA ALA A 183 -1.55 -1.64 -9.08
C ALA A 183 -0.11 -1.22 -8.75
N GLU A 184 0.41 -0.17 -9.38
CA GLU A 184 1.82 0.24 -9.36
C GLU A 184 2.27 0.90 -8.04
N GLY A 185 1.40 0.98 -7.04
CA GLY A 185 1.70 1.63 -5.76
C GLY A 185 1.60 3.16 -5.82
N ALA A 186 2.14 3.83 -4.80
CA ALA A 186 1.94 5.27 -4.56
C ALA A 186 2.44 6.20 -5.69
N ARG A 187 3.44 5.78 -6.47
CA ARG A 187 4.12 6.62 -7.47
C ARG A 187 4.30 5.90 -8.81
N GLY A 188 3.29 5.13 -9.23
CA GLY A 188 3.30 4.44 -10.51
C GLY A 188 3.47 5.37 -11.69
N ASN A 189 4.29 4.98 -12.68
CA ASN A 189 4.55 5.82 -13.85
C ASN A 189 3.35 5.87 -14.79
N LEU A 190 2.75 4.72 -15.07
CA LEU A 190 1.58 4.62 -15.93
C LEU A 190 0.34 5.17 -15.22
N THR A 191 0.22 4.95 -13.91
CA THR A 191 -0.82 5.54 -13.06
C THR A 191 -0.87 7.07 -13.20
N LYS A 192 0.29 7.75 -13.20
CA LYS A 192 0.34 9.22 -13.38
C LYS A 192 -0.16 9.65 -14.75
N GLN A 193 0.17 8.88 -15.80
CA GLN A 193 -0.33 9.15 -17.14
C GLN A 193 -1.85 9.01 -17.22
N MET A 194 -2.41 7.95 -16.58
CA MET A 194 -3.86 7.73 -16.54
C MET A 194 -4.60 8.84 -15.78
N LYS A 195 -4.05 9.24 -14.61
CA LYS A 195 -4.60 10.35 -13.84
C LYS A 195 -4.67 11.64 -14.65
N ALA A 196 -3.61 11.97 -15.38
CA ALA A 196 -3.56 13.16 -16.22
C ALA A 196 -4.46 13.04 -17.47
N LYS A 197 -4.43 11.88 -18.16
CA LYS A 197 -5.18 11.67 -19.41
C LYS A 197 -6.69 11.72 -19.22
N PHE A 198 -7.18 11.12 -18.14
CA PHE A 198 -8.60 10.99 -17.84
C PHE A 198 -9.08 11.97 -16.76
N ASP A 199 -8.23 12.94 -16.38
CA ASP A 199 -8.54 13.96 -15.36
C ASP A 199 -9.13 13.37 -14.07
N LEU A 200 -8.52 12.27 -13.59
CA LEU A 200 -9.07 11.50 -12.48
C LEU A 200 -9.00 12.23 -11.13
N GLU A 201 -8.21 13.29 -11.04
CA GLU A 201 -7.99 14.07 -9.81
C GLU A 201 -8.78 15.39 -9.78
N ALA A 202 -9.67 15.65 -10.76
CA ALA A 202 -10.44 16.89 -10.87
C ALA A 202 -11.31 17.20 -9.64
N ASP A 203 -11.94 16.16 -9.08
CA ASP A 203 -12.93 16.29 -8.00
C ASP A 203 -12.38 15.89 -6.62
N CYS A 204 -11.07 15.68 -6.48
CA CYS A 204 -10.45 15.33 -5.21
C CYS A 204 -9.39 16.36 -4.79
N GLN A 205 -8.95 16.29 -3.54
CA GLN A 205 -7.86 17.13 -3.06
C GLN A 205 -6.50 16.55 -3.48
N PRO A 206 -5.46 17.39 -3.60
CA PRO A 206 -4.12 16.89 -3.93
C PRO A 206 -3.67 15.81 -2.96
N GLN A 207 -2.96 14.81 -3.49
CA GLN A 207 -2.37 13.76 -2.68
C GLN A 207 -1.21 14.29 -1.83
N VAL A 208 -1.15 13.88 -0.58
CA VAL A 208 -0.03 14.12 0.33
C VAL A 208 0.82 12.85 0.42
N TYR A 209 2.12 13.01 0.53
CA TYR A 209 3.06 11.89 0.57
C TYR A 209 3.94 11.94 1.80
N GLY A 210 4.21 10.77 2.36
CA GLY A 210 5.29 10.53 3.32
C GLY A 210 6.40 9.68 2.71
N LEU A 211 7.58 9.76 3.30
CA LEU A 211 8.68 8.83 3.03
C LEU A 211 8.83 7.88 4.21
N GLY A 212 8.56 6.61 3.98
CA GLY A 212 8.83 5.54 4.94
C GLY A 212 10.18 4.90 4.67
N ILE A 213 11.08 4.97 5.65
CA ILE A 213 12.37 4.25 5.65
C ILE A 213 12.24 3.10 6.62
N LYS A 214 12.67 1.91 6.21
CA LYS A 214 12.60 0.69 7.03
C LYS A 214 13.91 -0.05 7.05
N GLU A 215 14.13 -0.75 8.16
CA GLU A 215 15.19 -1.75 8.30
C GLU A 215 14.62 -3.01 8.92
N LEU A 216 15.18 -4.16 8.53
CA LEU A 216 14.94 -5.45 9.16
C LEU A 216 16.19 -5.84 9.94
N TRP A 217 15.99 -6.24 11.19
CA TRP A 217 17.06 -6.60 12.10
C TRP A 217 16.83 -7.99 12.67
N ASP A 218 17.88 -8.80 12.72
CA ASP A 218 17.97 -9.94 13.60
C ASP A 218 18.42 -9.40 14.97
N ILE A 219 17.64 -9.62 16.03
CA ILE A 219 17.93 -9.07 17.33
C ILE A 219 18.23 -10.18 18.37
N ASP A 220 18.83 -9.77 19.46
CA ASP A 220 19.08 -10.67 20.58
C ASP A 220 17.75 -11.26 21.09
N PRO A 221 17.66 -12.59 21.31
CA PRO A 221 16.46 -13.24 21.83
C PRO A 221 15.92 -12.65 23.12
N GLU A 222 16.79 -12.12 23.98
CA GLU A 222 16.39 -11.46 25.24
C GLU A 222 15.58 -10.17 24.99
N ASN A 223 15.77 -9.53 23.85
CA ASN A 223 15.07 -8.31 23.46
C ASN A 223 13.85 -8.57 22.56
N HIS A 224 13.62 -9.83 22.16
CA HIS A 224 12.58 -10.19 21.22
C HIS A 224 11.30 -10.67 21.91
N VAL A 225 10.17 -10.07 21.52
CA VAL A 225 8.82 -10.45 22.00
C VAL A 225 7.91 -10.64 20.80
N PRO A 226 7.74 -11.87 20.29
CA PRO A 226 6.93 -12.12 19.09
C PRO A 226 5.52 -11.52 19.19
N GLY A 227 5.08 -10.83 18.15
CA GLY A 227 3.76 -10.18 18.10
C GLY A 227 3.68 -8.82 18.80
N ARG A 228 4.79 -8.32 19.37
CA ARG A 228 4.82 -6.96 19.92
C ARG A 228 4.82 -5.94 18.79
N VAL A 229 3.93 -4.96 18.91
CA VAL A 229 3.79 -3.81 18.02
C VAL A 229 4.00 -2.54 18.82
N ILE A 230 4.91 -1.69 18.38
CA ILE A 230 5.16 -0.39 18.97
C ILE A 230 5.03 0.67 17.89
N HIS A 231 4.16 1.63 18.10
CA HIS A 231 4.11 2.86 17.31
C HIS A 231 4.66 4.01 18.14
N THR A 232 5.34 4.97 17.49
CA THR A 232 5.91 6.11 18.21
C THR A 232 5.56 7.41 17.52
N GLN A 233 5.42 8.47 18.30
CA GLN A 233 5.28 9.85 17.84
C GLN A 233 6.14 10.79 18.71
N GLY A 234 6.26 12.05 18.30
CA GLY A 234 7.02 13.07 19.01
C GLY A 234 8.45 13.19 18.47
N TRP A 235 9.44 13.05 19.36
CA TRP A 235 10.85 13.18 18.97
C TRP A 235 11.28 12.10 17.94
N PRO A 236 12.14 12.41 16.95
CA PRO A 236 12.80 13.69 16.70
C PRO A 236 11.98 14.70 15.87
N LEU A 237 10.88 14.31 15.24
CA LEU A 237 10.12 15.15 14.32
C LEU A 237 9.41 16.33 14.97
N SER A 238 9.13 16.26 16.29
CA SER A 238 8.55 17.37 17.06
C SER A 238 9.44 18.61 17.07
N GLU A 239 10.77 18.49 16.93
CA GLU A 239 11.67 19.62 16.88
C GLU A 239 11.51 20.49 15.63
N SER A 240 10.99 19.90 14.54
CA SER A 240 10.76 20.58 13.26
C SER A 240 9.28 20.77 12.92
N ASP A 241 8.37 20.48 13.85
CA ASP A 241 6.91 20.44 13.62
C ASP A 241 6.55 19.64 12.37
N THR A 242 7.22 18.50 12.19
CA THR A 242 7.01 17.61 11.05
C THR A 242 6.13 16.44 11.45
N TRP A 243 5.14 16.13 10.61
CA TRP A 243 4.28 14.97 10.80
C TRP A 243 5.04 13.68 10.49
N GLY A 244 4.75 12.64 11.28
CA GLY A 244 5.33 11.33 11.09
C GLY A 244 5.51 10.58 12.40
N GLY A 245 6.38 9.58 12.38
CA GLY A 245 6.71 8.78 13.56
C GLY A 245 7.35 7.46 13.21
N GLY A 246 7.69 6.70 14.23
CA GLY A 246 8.34 5.41 14.10
C GLY A 246 7.40 4.22 14.38
N PHE A 247 7.85 3.07 13.97
CA PHE A 247 7.23 1.80 14.33
C PHE A 247 8.30 0.73 14.54
N ILE A 248 7.99 -0.23 15.43
CA ILE A 248 8.84 -1.38 15.71
C ILE A 248 7.91 -2.60 15.81
N TYR A 249 8.12 -3.59 14.94
CA TYR A 249 7.29 -4.78 14.84
C TYR A 249 8.13 -6.02 15.06
N HIS A 250 7.89 -6.74 16.13
CA HIS A 250 8.53 -8.01 16.42
C HIS A 250 7.81 -9.12 15.63
N GLN A 251 8.53 -9.68 14.67
CA GLN A 251 8.03 -10.73 13.77
C GLN A 251 8.47 -12.13 14.26
N ALA A 252 8.20 -13.15 13.46
CA ALA A 252 8.74 -14.48 13.70
C ALA A 252 10.28 -14.52 13.61
N ALA A 253 10.87 -15.63 14.04
CA ALA A 253 12.29 -15.96 13.87
C ALA A 253 13.31 -14.95 14.42
N GLY A 254 12.99 -14.26 15.53
CA GLY A 254 13.90 -13.31 16.15
C GLY A 254 14.08 -11.99 15.38
N GLN A 255 13.21 -11.70 14.44
CA GLN A 255 13.31 -10.51 13.58
C GLN A 255 12.46 -9.35 14.10
N VAL A 256 13.01 -8.15 13.94
CA VAL A 256 12.31 -6.89 14.16
C VAL A 256 12.38 -6.02 12.92
N ALA A 257 11.21 -5.60 12.44
CA ALA A 257 11.12 -4.55 11.45
C ALA A 257 10.99 -3.20 12.16
N ILE A 258 11.95 -2.32 11.96
CA ILE A 258 11.92 -0.94 12.44
C ILE A 258 11.77 0.01 11.26
N GLY A 259 10.92 1.01 11.39
CA GLY A 259 10.75 2.01 10.36
C GLY A 259 10.39 3.38 10.91
N PHE A 260 10.53 4.36 10.03
CA PHE A 260 10.28 5.76 10.34
C PHE A 260 9.64 6.43 9.14
N VAL A 261 8.53 7.09 9.36
CA VAL A 261 7.79 7.81 8.34
C VAL A 261 7.93 9.30 8.59
N THR A 262 8.28 10.04 7.55
CA THR A 262 8.38 11.51 7.56
C THR A 262 7.48 12.05 6.46
N ALA A 263 6.50 12.87 6.80
CA ALA A 263 5.70 13.59 5.81
C ALA A 263 6.60 14.47 4.94
N LEU A 264 6.33 14.54 3.64
CA LEU A 264 7.18 15.26 2.68
C LEU A 264 6.76 16.72 2.47
N ASP A 265 5.76 17.20 3.19
CA ASP A 265 5.32 18.60 3.23
C ASP A 265 5.95 19.41 4.37
N TYR A 266 7.07 18.92 4.95
CA TYR A 266 7.81 19.61 6.01
C TYR A 266 8.29 20.99 5.55
N LYS A 267 8.22 21.97 6.48
CA LYS A 267 8.54 23.37 6.20
C LYS A 267 10.05 23.67 6.20
N ASN A 268 10.79 22.92 7.01
CA ASN A 268 12.23 23.10 7.15
C ASN A 268 12.98 22.30 6.07
N PRO A 269 13.60 22.93 5.05
CA PRO A 269 14.27 22.21 3.96
C PRO A 269 15.52 21.44 4.40
N TYR A 270 15.99 21.64 5.63
CA TYR A 270 17.14 20.93 6.20
C TYR A 270 16.74 19.62 6.90
N VAL A 271 15.46 19.31 7.04
CA VAL A 271 15.02 18.00 7.55
C VAL A 271 15.46 16.91 6.57
N SER A 272 16.22 15.95 7.06
CA SER A 272 16.61 14.78 6.32
C SER A 272 15.90 13.55 6.90
N PRO A 273 14.94 12.96 6.21
CA PRO A 273 14.22 11.77 6.70
C PRO A 273 15.16 10.63 7.11
N TYR A 274 16.29 10.47 6.40
CA TYR A 274 17.29 9.47 6.75
C TYR A 274 17.98 9.80 8.09
N GLN A 275 18.38 11.04 8.31
CA GLN A 275 19.01 11.46 9.58
C GLN A 275 18.02 11.35 10.75
N GLU A 276 16.76 11.74 10.55
CA GLU A 276 15.75 11.60 11.59
C GLU A 276 15.51 10.12 11.96
N PHE A 277 15.55 9.23 10.98
CA PHE A 277 15.52 7.79 11.25
C PHE A 277 16.75 7.29 12.02
N GLN A 278 17.95 7.80 11.72
CA GLN A 278 19.16 7.47 12.51
C GLN A 278 19.01 7.96 13.95
N ARG A 279 18.59 9.21 14.16
CA ARG A 279 18.30 9.76 15.50
C ARG A 279 17.31 8.89 16.25
N PHE A 280 16.21 8.53 15.63
CA PHE A 280 15.20 7.62 16.21
C PHE A 280 15.79 6.29 16.68
N LYS A 281 16.66 5.66 15.89
CA LYS A 281 17.32 4.41 16.30
C LYS A 281 18.27 4.58 17.49
N HIS A 282 18.85 5.76 17.66
CA HIS A 282 19.72 6.06 18.80
C HIS A 282 18.96 6.50 20.06
N HIS A 283 17.64 6.70 19.97
CA HIS A 283 16.85 6.98 21.16
C HIS A 283 16.99 5.83 22.19
N PRO A 284 17.21 6.10 23.50
CA PRO A 284 17.55 5.06 24.50
C PRO A 284 16.57 3.88 24.51
N ALA A 285 15.26 4.13 24.42
CA ALA A 285 14.25 3.06 24.43
C ALA A 285 14.28 2.20 23.17
N VAL A 286 14.65 2.78 22.01
CA VAL A 286 14.75 2.06 20.72
C VAL A 286 16.08 1.32 20.62
N ALA A 287 17.19 1.98 21.00
CA ALA A 287 18.52 1.39 21.01
C ALA A 287 18.61 0.16 21.91
N ALA A 288 17.88 0.16 23.02
CA ALA A 288 17.80 -1.01 23.92
C ALA A 288 17.24 -2.26 23.22
N ILE A 289 16.23 -2.10 22.35
CA ILE A 289 15.65 -3.21 21.58
C ILE A 289 16.66 -3.73 20.54
N LEU A 290 17.38 -2.83 19.89
CA LEU A 290 18.33 -3.17 18.81
C LEU A 290 19.71 -3.59 19.31
N LYS A 291 19.97 -3.50 20.62
CA LYS A 291 21.28 -3.82 21.22
C LYS A 291 21.69 -5.25 20.89
N GLY A 292 22.92 -5.41 20.41
CA GLY A 292 23.45 -6.72 19.98
C GLY A 292 22.95 -7.22 18.64
N GLY A 293 21.92 -6.58 18.08
CA GLY A 293 21.30 -6.99 16.82
C GLY A 293 22.13 -6.64 15.58
N LYS A 294 21.76 -7.27 14.47
CA LYS A 294 22.36 -7.06 13.16
C LYS A 294 21.30 -6.67 12.15
N ARG A 295 21.52 -5.54 11.45
CA ARG A 295 20.66 -5.16 10.31
C ARG A 295 20.88 -6.10 9.12
N VAL A 296 19.80 -6.71 8.62
CA VAL A 296 19.87 -7.68 7.51
C VAL A 296 19.30 -7.14 6.20
N ALA A 297 18.39 -6.16 6.26
CA ALA A 297 17.83 -5.52 5.08
C ALA A 297 17.42 -4.06 5.37
N TYR A 298 17.30 -3.26 4.32
CA TYR A 298 16.79 -1.88 4.40
C TYR A 298 16.15 -1.44 3.09
N GLY A 299 15.31 -0.42 3.16
CA GLY A 299 14.69 0.21 1.99
C GLY A 299 13.84 1.41 2.35
N ALA A 300 13.38 2.11 1.32
CA ALA A 300 12.52 3.27 1.48
C ALA A 300 11.40 3.26 0.42
N ARG A 301 10.24 3.81 0.78
CA ARG A 301 9.08 3.93 -0.10
C ARG A 301 8.32 5.22 0.15
N ALA A 302 7.81 5.82 -0.93
CA ALA A 302 6.76 6.82 -0.81
C ALA A 302 5.45 6.17 -0.37
N ILE A 303 4.73 6.85 0.51
CA ILE A 303 3.45 6.43 1.08
C ILE A 303 2.43 7.52 0.79
N ASN A 304 1.20 7.15 0.42
CA ASN A 304 0.08 8.09 0.30
C ASN A 304 -0.44 8.46 1.69
N GLU A 305 -0.57 9.74 1.97
CA GLU A 305 -1.06 10.26 3.25
C GLU A 305 -2.27 11.18 3.12
N GLY A 306 -2.79 11.41 1.91
CA GLY A 306 -3.91 12.30 1.65
C GLY A 306 -5.26 11.80 2.15
N GLY A 307 -5.40 10.50 2.42
CA GLY A 307 -6.64 9.91 2.96
C GLY A 307 -7.83 10.03 2.01
N TRP A 308 -9.04 10.02 2.60
CA TRP A 308 -10.30 9.97 1.86
C TRP A 308 -10.48 11.10 0.85
N GLN A 309 -10.09 12.33 1.19
CA GLN A 309 -10.27 13.52 0.36
C GLN A 309 -9.42 13.48 -0.91
N SER A 310 -8.34 12.70 -0.94
CA SER A 310 -7.43 12.57 -2.08
C SER A 310 -7.67 11.33 -2.92
N VAL A 311 -8.75 10.57 -2.64
CA VAL A 311 -9.12 9.42 -3.47
C VAL A 311 -9.67 9.93 -4.80
N PRO A 312 -9.00 9.62 -5.93
CA PRO A 312 -9.41 10.10 -7.26
C PRO A 312 -10.64 9.33 -7.76
N LYS A 313 -11.09 9.65 -8.96
CA LYS A 313 -11.96 8.76 -9.73
C LYS A 313 -11.19 7.48 -10.05
N LEU A 314 -11.80 6.33 -9.78
CA LEU A 314 -11.08 5.05 -9.78
C LEU A 314 -11.09 4.34 -11.12
N ALA A 315 -12.14 4.56 -11.92
CA ALA A 315 -12.37 3.87 -13.19
C ALA A 315 -12.39 4.85 -14.36
N PHE A 316 -11.91 4.39 -15.47
CA PHE A 316 -11.88 5.09 -16.76
C PHE A 316 -12.03 4.08 -17.91
N PRO A 317 -12.28 4.49 -19.16
CA PRO A 317 -12.47 3.57 -20.28
C PRO A 317 -11.32 2.56 -20.40
N GLY A 318 -11.61 1.28 -20.21
CA GLY A 318 -10.68 0.15 -20.32
C GLY A 318 -9.77 -0.06 -19.11
N GLY A 319 -9.96 0.67 -17.98
CA GLY A 319 -9.05 0.48 -16.85
C GLY A 319 -9.55 0.97 -15.51
N ALA A 320 -8.77 0.62 -14.47
CA ALA A 320 -9.02 1.03 -13.09
C ALA A 320 -7.73 1.21 -12.28
N LEU A 321 -7.77 2.13 -11.31
CA LEU A 321 -6.73 2.29 -10.28
C LEU A 321 -7.08 1.44 -9.07
N ILE A 322 -6.14 0.64 -8.57
CA ILE A 322 -6.31 -0.19 -7.36
C ILE A 322 -5.16 0.00 -6.37
N GLY A 323 -5.42 -0.26 -5.11
CA GLY A 323 -4.42 -0.13 -4.04
C GLY A 323 -3.90 1.29 -3.86
N CYS A 324 -2.59 1.41 -3.62
CA CYS A 324 -1.94 2.71 -3.41
C CYS A 324 -1.83 3.57 -4.68
N ALA A 325 -2.12 3.04 -5.87
CA ALA A 325 -2.28 3.87 -7.06
C ALA A 325 -3.45 4.86 -6.90
N ALA A 326 -4.48 4.45 -6.17
CA ALA A 326 -5.62 5.29 -5.78
C ALA A 326 -5.47 5.95 -4.39
N GLY A 327 -4.57 5.45 -3.52
CA GLY A 327 -4.27 6.10 -2.24
C GLY A 327 -5.12 5.64 -1.05
N PHE A 328 -5.39 4.34 -0.91
CA PHE A 328 -6.26 3.80 0.16
C PHE A 328 -5.57 3.54 1.51
N VAL A 329 -4.46 4.19 1.81
CA VAL A 329 -3.78 4.03 3.10
C VAL A 329 -4.58 4.69 4.22
N ASN A 330 -4.86 3.93 5.29
CA ASN A 330 -5.33 4.49 6.54
C ASN A 330 -4.13 4.97 7.36
N VAL A 331 -3.85 6.25 7.27
CA VAL A 331 -2.61 6.86 7.81
C VAL A 331 -2.51 6.74 9.32
N PRO A 332 -3.53 7.10 10.14
CA PRO A 332 -3.45 6.93 11.59
C PRO A 332 -3.21 5.50 12.04
N ARG A 333 -3.77 4.53 11.32
CA ARG A 333 -3.55 3.10 11.59
C ARG A 333 -2.21 2.58 11.07
N ILE A 334 -1.52 3.33 10.21
CA ILE A 334 -0.31 2.87 9.48
C ILE A 334 -0.59 1.57 8.72
N LYS A 335 -1.78 1.45 8.14
CA LYS A 335 -2.24 0.24 7.44
C LYS A 335 -2.84 0.59 6.07
N GLY A 336 -2.46 -0.19 5.07
CA GLY A 336 -2.95 -0.03 3.70
C GLY A 336 -3.06 -1.34 2.93
N SER A 337 -2.54 -2.45 3.48
CA SER A 337 -2.52 -3.74 2.75
C SER A 337 -3.92 -4.32 2.60
N HIS A 338 -4.74 -4.30 3.65
CA HIS A 338 -6.13 -4.79 3.63
C HIS A 338 -7.01 -3.97 2.69
N THR A 339 -6.91 -2.63 2.73
CA THR A 339 -7.65 -1.75 1.82
C THR A 339 -7.20 -1.91 0.37
N ALA A 340 -5.90 -2.12 0.14
CA ALA A 340 -5.35 -2.40 -1.17
C ALA A 340 -5.90 -3.72 -1.74
N MET A 341 -5.88 -4.80 -0.97
CA MET A 341 -6.45 -6.09 -1.38
C MET A 341 -7.94 -5.98 -1.69
N LYS A 342 -8.72 -5.37 -0.80
CA LYS A 342 -10.18 -5.20 -1.03
C LYS A 342 -10.48 -4.38 -2.27
N SER A 343 -9.71 -3.33 -2.54
CA SER A 343 -9.89 -2.54 -3.77
C SER A 343 -9.66 -3.37 -5.03
N GLY A 344 -8.66 -4.27 -5.01
CA GLY A 344 -8.41 -5.23 -6.08
C GLY A 344 -9.57 -6.20 -6.28
N MET A 345 -10.13 -6.72 -5.19
CA MET A 345 -11.30 -7.61 -5.25
C MET A 345 -12.51 -6.93 -5.88
N LEU A 346 -12.82 -5.69 -5.47
CA LEU A 346 -13.96 -4.94 -6.00
C LEU A 346 -13.79 -4.57 -7.48
N ALA A 347 -12.56 -4.23 -7.90
CA ALA A 347 -12.26 -4.00 -9.32
C ALA A 347 -12.42 -5.29 -10.15
N ALA A 348 -11.96 -6.42 -9.60
CA ALA A 348 -12.12 -7.73 -10.22
C ALA A 348 -13.61 -8.11 -10.40
N GLU A 349 -14.43 -7.89 -9.38
CA GLU A 349 -15.88 -8.13 -9.42
C GLU A 349 -16.56 -7.29 -10.51
N ALA A 350 -16.22 -6.00 -10.60
CA ALA A 350 -16.76 -5.10 -11.62
C ALA A 350 -16.33 -5.49 -13.05
N ALA A 351 -15.05 -5.84 -13.25
CA ALA A 351 -14.55 -6.26 -14.55
C ALA A 351 -15.14 -7.60 -14.99
N ALA A 352 -15.23 -8.59 -14.11
CA ALA A 352 -15.83 -9.87 -14.41
C ALA A 352 -17.32 -9.73 -14.81
N ALA A 353 -18.05 -8.87 -14.10
CA ALA A 353 -19.46 -8.57 -14.45
C ALA A 353 -19.57 -7.84 -15.80
N ALA A 354 -18.66 -6.92 -16.10
CA ALA A 354 -18.63 -6.22 -17.38
C ALA A 354 -18.34 -7.20 -18.53
N ILE A 355 -17.33 -8.06 -18.39
CA ILE A 355 -16.96 -9.07 -19.39
C ILE A 355 -18.11 -10.06 -19.63
N ALA A 356 -18.73 -10.55 -18.55
CA ALA A 356 -19.88 -11.45 -18.64
C ALA A 356 -21.09 -10.79 -19.35
N GLY A 357 -21.23 -9.46 -19.22
CA GLY A 357 -22.22 -8.66 -19.92
C GLY A 357 -21.84 -8.25 -21.35
N GLY A 358 -20.72 -8.77 -21.90
CA GLY A 358 -20.25 -8.45 -23.25
C GLY A 358 -19.69 -7.02 -23.39
N ARG A 359 -19.34 -6.37 -22.28
CA ARG A 359 -18.73 -5.02 -22.29
C ARG A 359 -17.21 -5.14 -22.23
N GLU A 360 -16.56 -4.43 -23.11
CA GLU A 360 -15.09 -4.32 -23.14
C GLU A 360 -14.69 -2.84 -23.26
N HIS A 361 -13.56 -2.50 -22.66
CA HIS A 361 -12.96 -1.17 -22.68
C HIS A 361 -13.88 -0.04 -22.20
N SER A 362 -15.01 -0.37 -21.55
CA SER A 362 -15.90 0.62 -20.93
C SER A 362 -15.35 1.06 -19.55
N ALA A 363 -15.88 2.14 -19.00
CA ALA A 363 -15.57 2.49 -17.61
C ALA A 363 -16.27 1.51 -16.64
N LEU A 364 -15.57 1.16 -15.55
CA LEU A 364 -16.08 0.29 -14.48
C LEU A 364 -16.70 1.16 -13.37
N ASP A 365 -17.76 1.93 -13.69
CA ASP A 365 -18.37 2.89 -12.77
C ASP A 365 -18.90 2.21 -11.49
N ASP A 366 -19.38 0.97 -11.59
CA ASP A 366 -19.78 0.17 -10.44
C ASP A 366 -18.65 -0.05 -9.43
N TYR A 367 -17.40 -0.14 -9.89
CA TYR A 367 -16.23 -0.28 -9.01
C TYR A 367 -16.08 0.94 -8.09
N ASP A 368 -16.13 2.16 -8.64
CA ASP A 368 -15.98 3.38 -7.85
C ASP A 368 -17.12 3.50 -6.81
N ALA A 369 -18.36 3.25 -7.22
CA ALA A 369 -19.51 3.29 -6.34
C ALA A 369 -19.44 2.23 -5.23
N ASN A 370 -19.10 0.99 -5.58
CA ASN A 370 -18.98 -0.13 -4.64
C ASN A 370 -17.84 0.09 -3.65
N LEU A 371 -16.70 0.63 -4.09
CA LEU A 371 -15.59 0.94 -3.19
C LEU A 371 -16.00 2.01 -2.16
N ARG A 372 -16.61 3.10 -2.62
CA ARG A 372 -17.03 4.21 -1.75
C ARG A 372 -18.10 3.80 -0.73
N SER A 373 -18.95 2.82 -1.05
CA SER A 373 -19.96 2.26 -0.15
C SER A 373 -19.46 1.09 0.71
N SER A 374 -18.30 0.51 0.38
CA SER A 374 -17.70 -0.58 1.13
C SER A 374 -17.14 -0.15 2.48
N TRP A 375 -16.63 -1.13 3.24
CA TRP A 375 -15.95 -0.86 4.49
C TRP A 375 -14.65 -0.03 4.31
N ILE A 376 -14.03 0.00 3.11
CA ILE A 376 -12.91 0.91 2.81
C ILE A 376 -13.37 2.35 2.96
N GLY A 377 -14.47 2.72 2.30
CA GLY A 377 -15.03 4.07 2.37
C GLY A 377 -15.43 4.44 3.80
N ALA A 378 -16.05 3.52 4.54
CA ALA A 378 -16.41 3.73 5.94
C ALA A 378 -15.16 3.97 6.81
N GLU A 379 -14.13 3.14 6.66
CA GLU A 379 -12.87 3.24 7.42
C GLU A 379 -12.12 4.54 7.12
N LEU A 380 -11.94 4.89 5.85
CA LEU A 380 -11.21 6.11 5.46
C LEU A 380 -11.96 7.40 5.85
N LYS A 381 -13.30 7.41 5.78
CA LYS A 381 -14.11 8.53 6.26
C LYS A 381 -14.00 8.74 7.77
N LEU A 382 -13.79 7.68 8.54
CA LEU A 382 -13.64 7.76 9.98
C LEU A 382 -12.38 8.54 10.38
N VAL A 383 -11.31 8.42 9.59
CA VAL A 383 -10.01 9.06 9.83
C VAL A 383 -9.73 10.28 8.95
N GLN A 384 -10.70 10.70 8.14
CA GLN A 384 -10.49 11.69 7.07
C GLN A 384 -9.90 13.03 7.54
N ASN A 385 -10.15 13.44 8.79
CA ASN A 385 -9.66 14.71 9.32
C ASN A 385 -8.29 14.60 10.01
N ALA A 386 -7.71 13.41 10.16
CA ALA A 386 -6.48 13.22 10.94
C ALA A 386 -5.29 13.98 10.32
N GLN A 387 -4.99 13.73 9.05
CA GLN A 387 -3.90 14.43 8.36
C GLN A 387 -4.15 15.95 8.24
N PRO A 388 -5.33 16.43 7.80
CA PRO A 388 -5.61 17.86 7.76
C PRO A 388 -5.53 18.56 9.11
N ALA A 389 -5.92 17.90 10.22
CA ALA A 389 -5.84 18.48 11.56
C ALA A 389 -4.37 18.73 11.95
N VAL A 390 -3.51 17.74 11.74
CA VAL A 390 -2.09 17.88 12.07
C VAL A 390 -1.40 18.90 11.17
N ALA A 391 -1.65 18.87 9.87
CA ALA A 391 -1.10 19.85 8.93
C ALA A 391 -1.49 21.29 9.26
N LYS A 392 -2.71 21.49 9.81
CA LYS A 392 -3.22 22.83 10.13
C LYS A 392 -2.82 23.34 11.52
N TYR A 393 -2.83 22.46 12.52
CA TYR A 393 -2.68 22.85 13.92
C TYR A 393 -1.35 22.40 14.56
N GLY A 394 -0.45 21.75 13.77
CA GLY A 394 0.83 21.23 14.23
C GLY A 394 0.73 19.85 14.86
N GLY A 395 1.90 19.27 15.17
CA GLY A 395 1.99 17.86 15.62
C GLY A 395 1.18 17.57 16.88
N ASP A 396 1.37 18.34 17.94
CA ASP A 396 0.76 18.05 19.24
C ASP A 396 -0.75 18.33 19.26
N LEU A 397 -1.14 19.58 19.01
CA LEU A 397 -2.55 19.99 19.02
C LEU A 397 -3.35 19.29 17.93
N GLY A 398 -2.77 19.16 16.73
CA GLY A 398 -3.42 18.48 15.61
C GLY A 398 -3.68 17.01 15.90
N THR A 399 -2.75 16.31 16.56
CA THR A 399 -2.92 14.90 16.98
C THR A 399 -4.06 14.75 18.00
N VAL A 400 -4.14 15.64 18.99
CA VAL A 400 -5.23 15.62 19.98
C VAL A 400 -6.58 15.86 19.30
N LEU A 401 -6.68 16.86 18.43
CA LEU A 401 -7.90 17.15 17.69
C LEU A 401 -8.32 16.01 16.75
N ALA A 402 -7.35 15.39 16.09
CA ALA A 402 -7.57 14.19 15.27
C ALA A 402 -8.12 13.02 16.10
N GLY A 403 -7.54 12.78 17.28
CA GLY A 403 -8.00 11.76 18.21
C GLY A 403 -9.45 12.00 18.66
N ILE A 404 -9.78 13.22 19.03
CA ILE A 404 -11.16 13.61 19.41
C ILE A 404 -12.13 13.41 18.24
N ASP A 405 -11.78 13.86 17.02
CA ASP A 405 -12.65 13.68 15.84
C ASP A 405 -12.88 12.18 15.55
N MET A 406 -11.83 11.35 15.60
CA MET A 406 -11.94 9.91 15.41
C MET A 406 -12.82 9.25 16.48
N TRP A 407 -12.72 9.64 17.76
CA TRP A 407 -13.60 9.17 18.82
C TRP A 407 -15.06 9.57 18.58
N MET A 408 -15.30 10.84 18.26
CA MET A 408 -16.66 11.33 17.98
C MET A 408 -17.30 10.58 16.80
N ARG A 409 -16.54 10.30 15.73
CA ARG A 409 -17.02 9.53 14.57
C ARG A 409 -17.27 8.07 14.94
N THR A 410 -16.41 7.46 15.74
CA THR A 410 -16.61 6.09 16.24
C THR A 410 -17.90 5.99 17.06
N LEU A 411 -18.21 6.98 17.89
CA LEU A 411 -19.43 7.05 18.69
C LEU A 411 -20.66 7.53 17.90
N LYS A 412 -20.50 7.84 16.60
CA LYS A 412 -21.55 8.39 15.72
C LYS A 412 -22.16 9.72 16.20
N ILE A 413 -21.42 10.49 16.98
CA ILE A 413 -21.75 11.85 17.43
C ILE A 413 -20.89 12.92 16.74
N GLY A 414 -20.05 12.52 15.79
CA GLY A 414 -19.16 13.39 15.04
C GLY A 414 -19.93 14.37 14.15
N LEU A 415 -19.42 15.59 14.04
CA LEU A 415 -19.92 16.57 13.08
C LEU A 415 -19.58 16.08 11.65
N PRO A 416 -20.46 16.32 10.66
CA PRO A 416 -20.21 15.93 9.27
C PRO A 416 -19.20 16.86 8.57
N ILE A 417 -18.20 17.32 9.30
CA ILE A 417 -17.17 18.24 8.81
C ILE A 417 -16.06 17.44 8.16
N SER A 418 -15.74 17.77 6.91
CA SER A 418 -14.53 17.32 6.23
C SER A 418 -13.57 18.50 6.13
N MET A 419 -12.41 18.36 6.76
CA MET A 419 -11.35 19.37 6.67
C MET A 419 -10.66 19.26 5.30
N LYS A 420 -10.28 20.41 4.76
CA LYS A 420 -9.45 20.45 3.54
C LYS A 420 -7.97 20.31 3.92
N HIS A 421 -7.19 19.74 3.02
CA HIS A 421 -5.74 19.83 3.06
C HIS A 421 -5.30 21.29 2.93
N LYS A 422 -4.11 21.62 3.34
CA LYS A 422 -3.53 22.96 3.18
C LYS A 422 -3.25 23.25 1.73
#